data_6fcbd7e5753ae9f79f668331311f4f91
#
_entry.id   6fcbd7e5753ae9f79f668331311f4f91
#
_cell.length_a   1.000
_cell.length_b   1.000
_cell.length_c   1.000
_cell.angle_alpha   90.00
_cell.angle_beta   90.00
_cell.angle_gamma   90.00
#
_symmetry.space_group_name_H-M   'P 1'
#
loop_
_entity.id
_entity.type
_entity.pdbx_description
1 polymer ?
#
loop_
_entity_poly.entity_id
_entity_poly.type
_entity_poly.pdbx_seq_one_letter_code
_entity_poly.pdbx_strand_id
1 'polypeptide(L)'
;MTHSTANTFGQYPARRMRRMRKDDFTRRLMAENQLTVNDLIYPVFVLEGENQRQAIASMPGVERKSIDLLLEEAQELVDLRIPAVAIFPVTPSNKKSLMAEEAYNPDGLAQRTVRALKAKFPQLAVITDVAL
;
A
#
# COMPACT_ATOMS: atom_id res chain seq x y z
N MET A 1 -28.42 -50.17 -9.63
CA MET A 1 -27.28 -50.18 -8.68
C MET A 1 -26.23 -49.25 -9.25
N THR A 2 -26.19 -48.01 -8.75
CA THR A 2 -25.24 -47.02 -9.18
C THR A 2 -23.94 -47.20 -8.39
N HIS A 3 -22.89 -47.70 -9.05
CA HIS A 3 -21.56 -47.75 -8.47
C HIS A 3 -21.05 -46.30 -8.29
N SER A 4 -21.16 -45.81 -7.05
CA SER A 4 -20.39 -44.63 -6.65
C SER A 4 -18.93 -45.02 -6.69
N THR A 5 -18.17 -44.51 -7.67
CA THR A 5 -16.71 -44.56 -7.66
C THR A 5 -16.24 -43.67 -6.49
N ALA A 6 -16.02 -44.33 -5.34
CA ALA A 6 -15.40 -43.64 -4.20
C ALA A 6 -14.09 -43.03 -4.66
N ASN A 7 -14.00 -41.72 -4.54
CA ASN A 7 -12.82 -40.94 -4.87
C ASN A 7 -11.66 -41.43 -3.97
N THR A 8 -10.81 -42.29 -4.52
CA THR A 8 -9.68 -42.94 -3.80
C THR A 8 -8.57 -41.95 -3.41
N PHE A 9 -8.69 -40.70 -3.86
CA PHE A 9 -7.80 -39.63 -3.45
C PHE A 9 -8.35 -38.94 -2.22
N GLY A 10 -7.61 -39.02 -1.10
CA GLY A 10 -7.97 -38.34 0.14
C GLY A 10 -8.23 -36.84 -0.10
N GLN A 11 -9.27 -36.31 0.58
CA GLN A 11 -9.69 -34.91 0.44
C GLN A 11 -8.86 -34.00 1.34
N TYR A 12 -8.76 -32.71 0.96
CA TYR A 12 -8.25 -31.67 1.84
C TYR A 12 -9.16 -31.51 3.08
N PRO A 13 -8.63 -31.32 4.30
CA PRO A 13 -7.22 -31.10 4.64
C PRO A 13 -6.40 -32.36 4.97
N ALA A 14 -7.05 -33.56 4.99
CA ALA A 14 -6.38 -34.81 5.36
C ALA A 14 -5.22 -35.17 4.41
N ARG A 15 -5.38 -34.88 3.13
CA ARG A 15 -4.32 -35.01 2.14
C ARG A 15 -3.97 -33.65 1.51
N ARG A 16 -2.68 -33.30 1.61
CA ARG A 16 -2.13 -32.07 1.03
C ARG A 16 -1.09 -32.41 -0.03
N MET A 17 -1.34 -32.00 -1.26
CA MET A 17 -0.41 -32.20 -2.39
C MET A 17 0.72 -31.19 -2.32
N ARG A 18 1.90 -31.57 -1.82
CA ARG A 18 3.03 -30.66 -1.61
C ARG A 18 4.26 -30.97 -2.45
N ARG A 19 4.25 -32.01 -3.26
CA ARG A 19 5.41 -32.41 -4.07
C ARG A 19 5.90 -31.28 -4.96
N MET A 20 4.99 -30.57 -5.61
CA MET A 20 5.34 -29.45 -6.50
C MET A 20 5.75 -28.17 -5.76
N ARG A 21 5.66 -28.16 -4.43
CA ARG A 21 6.05 -27.01 -3.58
C ARG A 21 7.33 -27.27 -2.81
N LYS A 22 7.93 -28.46 -2.91
CA LYS A 22 9.08 -28.88 -2.10
C LYS A 22 10.33 -28.09 -2.49
N ASP A 23 10.65 -28.05 -3.77
CA ASP A 23 11.88 -27.50 -4.30
C ASP A 23 11.64 -26.18 -5.02
N ASP A 24 12.64 -25.29 -5.05
CA ASP A 24 12.51 -23.97 -5.67
C ASP A 24 12.20 -24.06 -7.15
N PHE A 25 12.89 -24.94 -7.89
CA PHE A 25 12.65 -25.10 -9.32
C PHE A 25 11.24 -25.58 -9.65
N THR A 26 10.65 -26.46 -8.81
CA THR A 26 9.26 -26.91 -9.03
C THR A 26 8.27 -25.80 -8.71
N ARG A 27 8.51 -25.00 -7.66
CA ARG A 27 7.67 -23.82 -7.36
C ARG A 27 7.68 -22.81 -8.52
N ARG A 28 8.87 -22.54 -9.10
CA ARG A 28 9.00 -21.63 -10.25
C ARG A 28 8.29 -22.16 -11.50
N LEU A 29 8.40 -23.45 -11.77
CA LEU A 29 7.72 -24.09 -12.91
C LEU A 29 6.19 -24.07 -12.80
N MET A 30 5.67 -24.12 -11.55
CA MET A 30 4.23 -24.18 -11.28
C MET A 30 3.65 -22.83 -10.88
N ALA A 31 4.43 -21.76 -10.91
CA ALA A 31 3.95 -20.41 -10.57
C ALA A 31 3.02 -19.88 -11.68
N GLU A 32 1.77 -19.63 -11.31
CA GLU A 32 0.76 -19.06 -12.19
C GLU A 32 0.82 -17.52 -12.18
N ASN A 33 1.36 -16.94 -11.09
CA ASN A 33 1.49 -15.50 -10.89
C ASN A 33 2.93 -15.13 -10.59
N GLN A 34 3.33 -13.93 -11.00
CA GLN A 34 4.59 -13.32 -10.63
C GLN A 34 4.29 -12.00 -9.90
N LEU A 35 4.91 -11.80 -8.74
CA LEU A 35 4.90 -10.52 -8.05
C LEU A 35 6.07 -9.68 -8.57
N THR A 36 5.76 -8.52 -9.10
CA THR A 36 6.73 -7.55 -9.60
C THR A 36 6.59 -6.22 -8.86
N VAL A 37 7.53 -5.32 -9.05
CA VAL A 37 7.44 -3.95 -8.52
C VAL A 37 6.17 -3.23 -9.01
N ASN A 38 5.69 -3.55 -10.21
CA ASN A 38 4.50 -2.94 -10.80
C ASN A 38 3.19 -3.33 -10.10
N ASP A 39 3.23 -4.33 -9.23
CA ASP A 39 2.07 -4.76 -8.43
C ASP A 39 2.00 -4.05 -7.07
N LEU A 40 2.96 -3.16 -6.78
CA LEU A 40 3.08 -2.52 -5.47
C LEU A 40 2.49 -1.11 -5.47
N ILE A 41 1.78 -0.80 -4.39
CA ILE A 41 1.36 0.56 -4.02
C ILE A 41 1.92 0.83 -2.62
N TYR A 42 2.65 1.92 -2.46
CA TYR A 42 3.27 2.26 -1.18
C TYR A 42 2.38 3.20 -0.36
N PRO A 43 1.88 2.80 0.81
CA PRO A 43 1.07 3.66 1.67
C PRO A 43 1.93 4.61 2.49
N VAL A 44 1.54 5.88 2.59
CA VAL A 44 2.23 6.88 3.41
C VAL A 44 1.25 7.68 4.26
N PHE A 45 1.66 7.99 5.48
CA PHE A 45 0.90 8.82 6.41
C PHE A 45 1.52 10.20 6.49
N VAL A 46 0.73 11.24 6.22
CA VAL A 46 1.22 12.61 6.08
C VAL A 46 0.79 13.47 7.25
N LEU A 47 1.74 14.21 7.83
CA LEU A 47 1.53 15.17 8.93
C LEU A 47 1.63 16.61 8.43
N GLU A 48 1.03 17.51 9.19
CA GLU A 48 1.32 18.94 9.11
C GLU A 48 2.70 19.26 9.70
N GLY A 49 3.26 20.36 9.25
CA GLY A 49 4.54 20.92 9.73
C GLY A 49 5.72 20.66 8.80
N GLU A 50 6.90 20.92 9.32
CA GLU A 50 8.19 20.72 8.62
C GLU A 50 9.09 19.87 9.51
N ASN A 51 9.86 18.99 8.90
CA ASN A 51 10.80 18.06 9.56
C ASN A 51 10.16 17.27 10.71
N GLN A 52 8.88 16.88 10.53
CA GLN A 52 8.12 16.13 11.54
C GLN A 52 8.10 14.64 11.22
N ARG A 53 8.42 13.83 12.25
CA ARG A 53 8.30 12.36 12.22
C ARG A 53 7.53 11.91 13.45
N GLN A 54 6.60 10.99 13.26
CA GLN A 54 5.85 10.38 14.35
C GLN A 54 5.70 8.88 14.13
N ALA A 55 6.27 8.07 14.99
CA ALA A 55 6.10 6.63 14.95
C ALA A 55 4.64 6.21 15.16
N ILE A 56 4.22 5.15 14.52
CA ILE A 56 2.90 4.55 14.69
C ILE A 56 3.06 3.30 15.55
N ALA A 57 2.59 3.36 16.80
CA ALA A 57 2.81 2.28 17.78
C ALA A 57 2.27 0.91 17.33
N SER A 58 1.16 0.89 16.57
CA SER A 58 0.55 -0.34 16.03
C SER A 58 1.22 -0.86 14.75
N MET A 59 2.15 -0.09 14.15
CA MET A 59 2.83 -0.42 12.90
C MET A 59 4.34 -0.20 13.05
N PRO A 60 5.07 -1.12 13.68
CA PRO A 60 6.52 -0.98 13.91
C PRO A 60 7.27 -0.74 12.58
N GLY A 61 8.14 0.28 12.56
CA GLY A 61 8.90 0.68 11.38
C GLY A 61 8.16 1.61 10.41
N VAL A 62 6.89 1.92 10.67
CA VAL A 62 6.11 2.88 9.88
C VAL A 62 5.97 4.20 10.65
N GLU A 63 6.18 5.30 9.96
CA GLU A 63 6.10 6.66 10.53
C GLU A 63 5.10 7.52 9.75
N ARG A 64 4.51 8.48 10.46
CA ARG A 64 3.87 9.62 9.84
C ARG A 64 4.94 10.67 9.58
N LYS A 65 4.93 11.31 8.42
CA LYS A 65 5.97 12.28 8.02
C LYS A 65 5.35 13.55 7.45
N SER A 66 6.01 14.68 7.68
CA SER A 66 5.68 15.93 7.00
C SER A 66 5.99 15.87 5.49
N ILE A 67 5.45 16.77 4.69
CA ILE A 67 5.56 16.75 3.22
C ILE A 67 7.02 16.78 2.76
N ASP A 68 7.90 17.57 3.40
CA ASP A 68 9.31 17.67 3.10
C ASP A 68 10.03 16.30 3.21
N LEU A 69 9.82 15.60 4.32
CA LEU A 69 10.39 14.26 4.55
C LEU A 69 9.74 13.19 3.66
N LEU A 70 8.46 13.35 3.33
CA LEU A 70 7.79 12.48 2.37
C LEU A 70 8.41 12.60 0.97
N LEU A 71 8.82 13.81 0.56
CA LEU A 71 9.49 14.00 -0.73
C LEU A 71 10.87 13.33 -0.80
N GLU A 72 11.56 13.17 0.34
CA GLU A 72 12.81 12.38 0.39
C GLU A 72 12.50 10.88 0.20
N GLU A 73 11.51 10.36 0.92
CA GLU A 73 11.08 8.98 0.79
C GLU A 73 10.51 8.66 -0.61
N ALA A 74 9.78 9.60 -1.21
CA ALA A 74 9.27 9.46 -2.57
C ALA A 74 10.38 9.32 -3.62
N GLN A 75 11.55 9.90 -3.39
CA GLN A 75 12.71 9.67 -4.24
C GLN A 75 13.16 8.21 -4.20
N GLU A 76 13.19 7.59 -3.02
CA GLU A 76 13.51 6.17 -2.88
C GLU A 76 12.50 5.28 -3.61
N LEU A 77 11.20 5.63 -3.55
CA LEU A 77 10.16 4.90 -4.28
C LEU A 77 10.38 4.94 -5.79
N VAL A 78 10.76 6.10 -6.31
CA VAL A 78 11.08 6.28 -7.74
C VAL A 78 12.31 5.47 -8.12
N ASP A 79 13.36 5.49 -7.31
CA ASP A 79 14.60 4.74 -7.55
C ASP A 79 14.35 3.22 -7.52
N LEU A 80 13.45 2.77 -6.65
CA LEU A 80 12.97 1.38 -6.57
C LEU A 80 11.95 1.04 -7.68
N ARG A 81 11.54 2.01 -8.50
CA ARG A 81 10.54 1.88 -9.56
C ARG A 81 9.16 1.47 -9.07
N ILE A 82 8.79 1.82 -7.83
CA ILE A 82 7.44 1.63 -7.32
C ILE A 82 6.51 2.61 -8.06
N PRO A 83 5.44 2.13 -8.73
CA PRO A 83 4.67 2.97 -9.64
C PRO A 83 3.73 3.94 -8.94
N ALA A 84 3.30 3.65 -7.72
CA ALA A 84 2.25 4.41 -7.06
C ALA A 84 2.46 4.55 -5.55
N VAL A 85 2.02 5.71 -5.02
CA VAL A 85 1.92 5.99 -3.60
C VAL A 85 0.46 6.26 -3.23
N ALA A 86 0.01 5.70 -2.11
CA ALA A 86 -1.30 6.01 -1.52
C ALA A 86 -1.09 6.91 -0.29
N ILE A 87 -1.68 8.11 -0.31
CA ILE A 87 -1.50 9.10 0.76
C ILE A 87 -2.66 9.08 1.75
N PHE A 88 -2.33 9.05 3.04
CA PHE A 88 -3.26 9.11 4.17
C PHE A 88 -2.95 10.33 5.03
N PRO A 89 -3.57 11.49 4.78
CA PRO A 89 -3.34 12.70 5.56
C PRO A 89 -3.93 12.57 6.97
N VAL A 90 -3.16 13.00 7.96
CA VAL A 90 -3.62 13.07 9.35
C VAL A 90 -4.25 14.42 9.58
N THR A 91 -5.57 14.49 9.46
CA THR A 91 -6.34 15.70 9.72
C THR A 91 -6.48 15.91 11.23
N PRO A 92 -6.02 17.04 11.78
CA PRO A 92 -6.21 17.37 13.19
C PRO A 92 -7.69 17.39 13.60
N SER A 93 -7.98 16.96 14.83
CA SER A 93 -9.37 16.84 15.30
C SER A 93 -10.15 18.18 15.28
N ASN A 94 -9.45 19.31 15.47
CA ASN A 94 -10.06 20.64 15.42
C ASN A 94 -10.45 21.09 14.01
N LYS A 95 -9.98 20.40 12.96
CA LYS A 95 -10.35 20.63 11.55
C LYS A 95 -11.43 19.67 11.06
N LYS A 96 -11.84 18.71 11.90
CA LYS A 96 -12.92 17.77 11.56
C LYS A 96 -14.27 18.38 11.94
N SER A 97 -15.18 18.43 10.99
CA SER A 97 -16.54 18.94 11.18
C SER A 97 -17.55 18.03 10.50
N LEU A 98 -18.83 18.23 10.80
CA LEU A 98 -19.93 17.51 10.13
C LEU A 98 -20.04 17.83 8.64
N MET A 99 -19.53 18.97 8.21
CA MET A 99 -19.55 19.40 6.79
C MET A 99 -18.27 19.02 6.05
N ALA A 100 -17.28 18.45 6.76
CA ALA A 100 -16.03 17.95 6.20
C ALA A 100 -15.27 18.96 5.32
N GLU A 101 -15.25 20.25 5.70
CA GLU A 101 -14.68 21.34 4.90
C GLU A 101 -13.21 21.11 4.54
N GLU A 102 -12.44 20.46 5.43
CA GLU A 102 -11.02 20.16 5.15
C GLU A 102 -10.84 19.19 3.99
N ALA A 103 -11.82 18.34 3.69
CA ALA A 103 -11.73 17.36 2.58
C ALA A 103 -11.72 18.04 1.21
N TYR A 104 -12.37 19.17 1.06
CA TYR A 104 -12.42 19.96 -0.19
C TYR A 104 -11.65 21.29 -0.10
N ASN A 105 -10.92 21.53 0.97
CA ASN A 105 -10.06 22.69 1.12
C ASN A 105 -8.92 22.64 0.09
N PRO A 106 -8.81 23.60 -0.85
CA PRO A 106 -7.75 23.59 -1.87
C PRO A 106 -6.35 23.66 -1.25
N ASP A 107 -6.22 24.20 -0.04
CA ASP A 107 -4.96 24.30 0.70
C ASP A 107 -4.85 23.27 1.83
N GLY A 108 -5.72 22.27 1.82
CA GLY A 108 -5.68 21.14 2.74
C GLY A 108 -4.41 20.30 2.60
N LEU A 109 -4.12 19.52 3.63
CA LEU A 109 -2.90 18.70 3.68
C LEU A 109 -2.82 17.71 2.52
N ALA A 110 -3.93 17.05 2.17
CA ALA A 110 -3.99 16.13 1.04
C ALA A 110 -3.64 16.83 -0.28
N GLN A 111 -4.30 17.95 -0.56
CA GLN A 111 -4.15 18.71 -1.80
C GLN A 111 -2.73 19.28 -1.95
N ARG A 112 -2.14 19.79 -0.86
CA ARG A 112 -0.75 20.26 -0.85
C ARG A 112 0.24 19.12 -1.08
N THR A 113 0.01 17.95 -0.47
CA THR A 113 0.83 16.76 -0.65
C THR A 113 0.81 16.29 -2.10
N VAL A 114 -0.38 16.20 -2.72
CA VAL A 114 -0.51 15.82 -4.14
C VAL A 114 0.25 16.80 -5.02
N ARG A 115 0.08 18.13 -4.82
CA ARG A 115 0.80 19.14 -5.61
C ARG A 115 2.30 19.00 -5.48
N ALA A 116 2.81 18.82 -4.26
CA ALA A 116 4.23 18.66 -3.99
C ALA A 116 4.83 17.40 -4.66
N LEU A 117 4.15 16.25 -4.51
CA LEU A 117 4.57 15.00 -5.15
C LEU A 117 4.54 15.12 -6.68
N LYS A 118 3.47 15.64 -7.27
CA LYS A 118 3.35 15.77 -8.73
C LYS A 118 4.28 16.81 -9.33
N ALA A 119 4.65 17.85 -8.58
CA ALA A 119 5.63 18.84 -9.03
C ALA A 119 7.05 18.24 -9.11
N LYS A 120 7.42 17.40 -8.14
CA LYS A 120 8.78 16.81 -8.07
C LYS A 120 8.87 15.46 -8.81
N PHE A 121 7.81 14.66 -8.78
CA PHE A 121 7.78 13.30 -9.33
C PHE A 121 6.55 13.09 -10.23
N PRO A 122 6.49 13.72 -11.41
CA PRO A 122 5.35 13.61 -12.32
C PRO A 122 5.04 12.17 -12.76
N GLN A 123 6.06 11.29 -12.77
CA GLN A 123 5.96 9.88 -13.13
C GLN A 123 5.37 9.00 -12.03
N LEU A 124 5.38 9.44 -10.75
CA LEU A 124 4.83 8.67 -9.63
C LEU A 124 3.31 8.88 -9.58
N ALA A 125 2.55 7.80 -9.66
CA ALA A 125 1.10 7.87 -9.47
C ALA A 125 0.77 8.18 -8.00
N VAL A 126 -0.22 9.06 -7.77
CA VAL A 126 -0.68 9.40 -6.43
C VAL A 126 -2.14 9.01 -6.29
N ILE A 127 -2.42 8.17 -5.31
CA ILE A 127 -3.76 7.72 -4.93
C ILE A 127 -4.14 8.46 -3.66
N THR A 128 -5.30 9.09 -3.65
CA THR A 128 -5.85 9.74 -2.46
C THR A 128 -6.98 8.91 -1.88
N ASP A 129 -7.01 8.80 -0.57
CA ASP A 129 -8.19 8.31 0.15
C ASP A 129 -9.15 9.50 0.36
N VAL A 130 -10.39 9.34 -0.11
CA VAL A 130 -11.46 10.33 0.07
C VAL A 130 -12.30 9.91 1.26
N ALA A 131 -11.67 9.83 2.42
CA ALA A 131 -12.32 9.55 3.71
C ALA A 131 -12.81 10.87 4.34
N LEU A 132 -14.07 10.88 4.78
CA LEU A 132 -14.73 11.99 5.47
C LEU A 132 -14.78 11.75 6.97
#